data_88e1f9e9effc2a521df23f4397a065a7
#
_entry.id   88e1f9e9effc2a521df23f4397a065a7
#
_cell.length_a   1.000
_cell.length_b   1.000
_cell.length_c   1.000
_cell.angle_alpha   90.00
_cell.angle_beta   90.00
_cell.angle_gamma   90.00
#
_symmetry.space_group_name_H-M   'P 1'
#
loop_
_entity.id
_entity.type
_entity.pdbx_description
1 polymer ?
#
loop_
_entity_poly.entity_id
_entity_poly.type
_entity_poly.pdbx_seq_one_letter_code
_entity_poly.pdbx_strand_id
1 'polypeptide(L)'
;MDTKHLPSTCRDKSSAVCTKHHAPISNTSKKSAVAGYCPNHGTWPENNASAGVASSPTDIKGKYVKSVTVAKGVVTAQMASTGVNKEIKGKRLSLWAKRQDGSVKWFCGQPVKRADKANDTVADATGKDNGINTKHLPSTCRDKSSAGCTKHHLRLSIKIPKPSFPQKWESGT
;
A
#
# COMPACT_ATOMS: atom_id res chain seq x y z
N MET A 1 -16.51 -28.90 -22.25
CA MET A 1 -15.60 -28.52 -21.15
C MET A 1 -16.44 -27.91 -20.03
N ASP A 2 -16.42 -28.56 -18.90
CA ASP A 2 -17.34 -28.30 -17.79
C ASP A 2 -16.92 -27.03 -17.05
N THR A 3 -17.76 -26.01 -17.05
CA THR A 3 -17.51 -24.70 -16.43
C THR A 3 -17.73 -24.68 -14.92
N LYS A 4 -17.96 -25.85 -14.31
CA LYS A 4 -18.29 -25.97 -12.88
C LYS A 4 -17.11 -25.77 -11.93
N HIS A 5 -15.87 -25.71 -12.43
CA HIS A 5 -14.65 -25.61 -11.59
C HIS A 5 -13.96 -24.26 -11.66
N LEU A 6 -14.57 -23.22 -12.26
CA LEU A 6 -14.00 -21.89 -12.28
C LEU A 6 -14.47 -21.09 -11.06
N PRO A 7 -13.55 -20.37 -10.36
CA PRO A 7 -13.93 -19.48 -9.29
C PRO A 7 -14.97 -18.46 -9.78
N SER A 8 -15.87 -18.06 -8.91
CA SER A 8 -17.03 -17.20 -9.21
C SER A 8 -16.67 -15.89 -9.92
N THR A 9 -15.44 -15.39 -9.74
CA THR A 9 -14.89 -14.20 -10.40
C THR A 9 -14.61 -14.38 -11.91
N CYS A 10 -14.59 -15.61 -12.42
CA CYS A 10 -14.35 -15.91 -13.84
C CYS A 10 -15.64 -16.30 -14.60
N ARG A 11 -16.81 -16.25 -13.97
CA ARG A 11 -18.09 -16.58 -14.60
C ARG A 11 -18.70 -15.44 -15.38
N ASP A 12 -18.25 -14.24 -15.15
CA ASP A 12 -18.81 -13.05 -15.80
C ASP A 12 -18.07 -12.78 -17.11
N LYS A 13 -18.74 -13.01 -18.25
CA LYS A 13 -18.20 -12.80 -19.58
C LYS A 13 -17.96 -11.32 -19.92
N SER A 14 -18.39 -10.40 -19.06
CA SER A 14 -18.23 -8.96 -19.24
C SER A 14 -17.04 -8.38 -18.45
N SER A 15 -16.38 -9.19 -17.63
CA SER A 15 -15.24 -8.73 -16.87
C SER A 15 -13.99 -8.76 -17.74
N ALA A 16 -13.56 -7.60 -18.24
CA ALA A 16 -12.33 -7.37 -19.00
C ALA A 16 -11.03 -7.77 -18.24
N VAL A 17 -11.16 -8.49 -17.14
CA VAL A 17 -10.08 -8.94 -16.25
C VAL A 17 -9.46 -10.26 -16.70
N CYS A 18 -10.13 -10.97 -17.64
CA CYS A 18 -9.60 -12.23 -18.21
C CYS A 18 -8.86 -12.04 -19.53
N THR A 19 -8.64 -10.84 -20.00
CA THR A 19 -7.87 -10.62 -21.23
C THR A 19 -6.36 -10.77 -20.99
N LYS A 20 -5.76 -11.60 -21.77
CA LYS A 20 -4.39 -12.11 -21.79
C LYS A 20 -3.26 -11.07 -21.86
N HIS A 21 -3.51 -9.76 -21.79
CA HIS A 21 -2.52 -8.74 -22.12
C HIS A 21 -2.18 -7.72 -21.01
N HIS A 22 -2.81 -7.82 -19.86
CA HIS A 22 -2.34 -7.15 -18.67
C HIS A 22 -2.22 -8.20 -17.59
N ALA A 23 -1.02 -8.76 -17.42
CA ALA A 23 -0.67 -9.30 -16.14
C ALA A 23 -0.56 -8.09 -15.21
N PRO A 24 -1.62 -7.69 -14.46
CA PRO A 24 -1.41 -6.87 -13.31
C PRO A 24 -0.40 -7.68 -12.50
N ILE A 25 0.63 -7.01 -11.99
CA ILE A 25 1.46 -7.57 -10.94
C ILE A 25 0.49 -8.31 -10.05
N SER A 26 0.60 -9.64 -9.97
CA SER A 26 -0.34 -10.48 -9.22
C SER A 26 -0.15 -10.22 -7.71
N ASN A 27 -0.41 -8.98 -7.31
CA ASN A 27 -0.27 -8.50 -5.94
C ASN A 27 -1.54 -8.72 -5.12
N THR A 28 -2.59 -9.29 -5.73
CA THR A 28 -3.87 -9.52 -5.04
C THR A 28 -3.67 -10.44 -3.84
N SER A 29 -2.93 -11.52 -3.99
CA SER A 29 -2.62 -12.44 -2.90
C SER A 29 -1.77 -11.78 -1.79
N LYS A 30 -0.84 -10.90 -2.17
CA LYS A 30 0.02 -10.16 -1.22
C LYS A 30 -0.77 -9.07 -0.50
N LYS A 31 -1.69 -8.40 -1.20
CA LYS A 31 -2.64 -7.47 -0.57
C LYS A 31 -3.49 -8.16 0.47
N SER A 32 -4.07 -9.32 0.14
CA SER A 32 -4.89 -10.10 1.06
C SER A 32 -4.09 -10.57 2.27
N ALA A 33 -2.86 -11.06 2.08
CA ALA A 33 -1.98 -11.48 3.15
C ALA A 33 -1.65 -10.33 4.12
N VAL A 34 -1.25 -9.17 3.59
CA VAL A 34 -0.95 -7.98 4.40
C VAL A 34 -2.21 -7.42 5.09
N ALA A 35 -3.35 -7.39 4.38
CA ALA A 35 -4.61 -6.91 4.95
C ALA A 35 -5.15 -7.82 6.04
N GLY A 36 -5.01 -9.14 5.88
CA GLY A 36 -5.44 -10.13 6.87
C GLY A 36 -4.57 -10.15 8.12
N TYR A 37 -3.30 -9.80 8.01
CA TYR A 37 -2.39 -9.73 9.16
C TYR A 37 -2.79 -8.64 10.15
N CYS A 38 -3.12 -7.46 9.64
CA CYS A 38 -3.37 -6.27 10.47
C CYS A 38 -4.51 -6.42 11.49
N PRO A 39 -5.71 -6.95 11.15
CA PRO A 39 -6.78 -7.16 12.12
C PRO A 39 -6.40 -8.11 13.25
N ASN A 40 -5.60 -9.14 12.94
CA ASN A 40 -5.23 -10.18 13.91
C ASN A 40 -4.10 -9.74 14.85
N HIS A 41 -3.21 -8.85 14.40
CA HIS A 41 -2.01 -8.46 15.13
C HIS A 41 -1.98 -6.98 15.55
N GLY A 42 -2.94 -6.17 15.14
CA GLY A 42 -3.00 -4.74 15.43
C GLY A 42 -1.91 -3.89 14.74
N THR A 43 -0.96 -4.54 14.07
CA THR A 43 0.17 -3.90 13.39
C THR A 43 0.33 -4.43 11.96
N TRP A 44 1.11 -3.74 11.14
CA TRP A 44 1.46 -4.22 9.81
C TRP A 44 2.54 -5.30 9.85
N PRO A 45 2.55 -6.28 8.93
CA PRO A 45 3.57 -7.32 8.87
C PRO A 45 4.94 -6.70 8.56
N GLU A 46 5.95 -7.12 9.30
CA GLU A 46 7.29 -6.54 9.22
C GLU A 46 8.04 -6.91 7.95
N ASN A 47 7.84 -8.15 7.50
CA ASN A 47 8.54 -8.73 6.35
C ASN A 47 7.65 -9.72 5.59
N ASN A 48 8.21 -10.35 4.56
CA ASN A 48 7.51 -11.35 3.75
C ASN A 48 7.01 -12.54 4.58
N ALA A 49 7.85 -13.08 5.47
CA ALA A 49 7.51 -14.22 6.29
C ALA A 49 6.36 -13.90 7.26
N SER A 50 6.39 -12.75 7.92
CA SER A 50 5.31 -12.27 8.78
C SER A 50 4.00 -12.07 8.02
N ALA A 51 4.07 -11.67 6.75
CA ALA A 51 2.90 -11.54 5.89
C ALA A 51 2.36 -12.90 5.39
N GLY A 52 3.00 -14.02 5.75
CA GLY A 52 2.58 -15.36 5.28
C GLY A 52 2.84 -15.60 3.79
N VAL A 53 3.81 -14.91 3.21
CA VAL A 53 4.26 -15.14 1.82
C VAL A 53 5.69 -15.67 1.81
N ALA A 54 6.19 -16.09 0.63
CA ALA A 54 7.56 -16.61 0.52
C ALA A 54 8.56 -15.63 1.15
N SER A 55 9.40 -16.13 2.06
CA SER A 55 10.32 -15.32 2.87
C SER A 55 11.35 -14.59 2.01
N SER A 56 11.85 -15.26 0.96
CA SER A 56 12.76 -14.64 0.00
C SER A 56 11.98 -13.80 -1.02
N PRO A 57 12.30 -12.52 -1.16
CA PRO A 57 11.66 -11.64 -2.15
C PRO A 57 11.78 -12.14 -3.59
N THR A 58 12.87 -12.86 -3.92
CA THR A 58 13.17 -13.38 -5.25
C THR A 58 12.35 -14.62 -5.60
N ASP A 59 11.78 -15.30 -4.61
CA ASP A 59 10.86 -16.43 -4.84
C ASP A 59 9.49 -15.93 -5.33
N ILE A 60 9.19 -14.66 -5.06
CA ILE A 60 8.00 -13.98 -5.56
C ILE A 60 8.34 -13.25 -6.84
N LYS A 61 8.41 -14.00 -7.93
CA LYS A 61 8.74 -13.47 -9.27
C LYS A 61 7.61 -13.75 -10.26
N GLY A 62 7.60 -13.01 -11.34
CA GLY A 62 6.66 -13.17 -12.44
C GLY A 62 7.29 -12.75 -13.76
N LYS A 63 6.55 -12.85 -14.85
CA LYS A 63 7.05 -12.52 -16.20
C LYS A 63 7.74 -11.15 -16.29
N TYR A 64 7.20 -10.16 -15.57
CA TYR A 64 7.68 -8.77 -15.60
C TYR A 64 8.17 -8.27 -14.24
N VAL A 65 8.15 -9.11 -13.21
CA VAL A 65 8.54 -8.79 -11.84
C VAL A 65 9.70 -9.68 -11.44
N LYS A 66 10.80 -9.06 -11.02
CA LYS A 66 12.01 -9.73 -10.55
C LYS A 66 11.84 -10.22 -9.11
N SER A 67 11.24 -9.38 -8.26
CA SER A 67 11.07 -9.67 -6.83
C SER A 67 9.96 -8.84 -6.22
N VAL A 68 9.39 -9.33 -5.12
CA VAL A 68 8.42 -8.59 -4.30
C VAL A 68 8.84 -8.65 -2.85
N THR A 69 8.95 -7.47 -2.22
CA THR A 69 9.33 -7.31 -0.82
C THR A 69 8.16 -6.73 -0.05
N VAL A 70 7.83 -7.33 1.08
CA VAL A 70 6.95 -6.76 2.08
C VAL A 70 7.81 -6.18 3.20
N ALA A 71 7.61 -4.92 3.54
CA ALA A 71 8.29 -4.25 4.63
C ALA A 71 7.32 -3.35 5.38
N LYS A 72 7.02 -3.67 6.63
CA LYS A 72 6.09 -2.92 7.49
C LYS A 72 4.75 -2.63 6.81
N GLY A 73 4.19 -3.64 6.10
CA GLY A 73 2.93 -3.53 5.37
C GLY A 73 2.99 -2.72 4.06
N VAL A 74 4.17 -2.38 3.58
CA VAL A 74 4.40 -1.85 2.24
C VAL A 74 4.86 -2.98 1.34
N VAL A 75 4.18 -3.19 0.23
CA VAL A 75 4.51 -4.20 -0.78
C VAL A 75 5.25 -3.49 -1.93
N THR A 76 6.53 -3.77 -2.09
CA THR A 76 7.36 -3.18 -3.15
C THR A 76 7.71 -4.22 -4.18
N ALA A 77 7.30 -4.00 -5.42
CA ALA A 77 7.65 -4.82 -6.56
C ALA A 77 8.82 -4.18 -7.33
N GLN A 78 9.83 -4.98 -7.67
CA GLN A 78 10.91 -4.60 -8.57
C GLN A 78 10.66 -5.23 -9.94
N MET A 79 10.71 -4.41 -10.98
CA MET A 79 10.53 -4.86 -12.35
C MET A 79 11.72 -5.70 -12.83
N ALA A 80 11.45 -6.61 -13.74
CA ALA A 80 12.49 -7.43 -14.35
C ALA A 80 13.48 -6.60 -15.18
N SER A 81 14.65 -7.18 -15.46
CA SER A 81 15.67 -6.56 -16.29
C SER A 81 15.54 -6.90 -17.77
N THR A 82 14.69 -7.89 -18.10
CA THR A 82 14.44 -8.39 -19.46
C THR A 82 12.93 -8.48 -19.70
N GLY A 83 12.52 -8.38 -20.94
CA GLY A 83 11.11 -8.51 -21.33
C GLY A 83 10.21 -7.32 -20.91
N VAL A 84 10.79 -6.22 -20.44
CA VAL A 84 10.10 -4.99 -20.06
C VAL A 84 10.66 -3.78 -20.82
N ASN A 85 9.87 -2.72 -20.89
CA ASN A 85 10.29 -1.46 -21.49
C ASN A 85 11.56 -0.93 -20.79
N LYS A 86 12.49 -0.36 -21.57
CA LYS A 86 13.77 0.21 -21.07
C LYS A 86 13.59 1.19 -19.93
N GLU A 87 12.52 2.00 -19.96
CA GLU A 87 12.26 3.04 -18.96
C GLU A 87 11.77 2.52 -17.61
N ILE A 88 11.24 1.29 -17.57
CA ILE A 88 10.78 0.65 -16.33
C ILE A 88 11.69 -0.49 -15.86
N LYS A 89 12.72 -0.79 -16.63
CA LYS A 89 13.69 -1.87 -16.35
C LYS A 89 14.35 -1.67 -14.98
N GLY A 90 14.24 -2.67 -14.10
CA GLY A 90 14.79 -2.64 -12.75
C GLY A 90 14.16 -1.62 -11.80
N LYS A 91 13.21 -0.81 -12.29
CA LYS A 91 12.49 0.18 -11.49
C LYS A 91 11.55 -0.48 -10.50
N ARG A 92 11.11 0.30 -9.52
CA ARG A 92 10.27 -0.15 -8.41
C ARG A 92 8.93 0.57 -8.37
N LEU A 93 7.95 -0.13 -7.82
CA LEU A 93 6.59 0.31 -7.58
C LEU A 93 6.20 -0.15 -6.19
N SER A 94 5.52 0.69 -5.42
CA SER A 94 5.01 0.30 -4.12
C SER A 94 3.50 0.35 -4.04
N LEU A 95 2.96 -0.63 -3.29
CA LEU A 95 1.58 -0.62 -2.82
C LEU A 95 1.62 -0.54 -1.30
N TRP A 96 0.78 0.31 -0.73
CA TRP A 96 0.69 0.43 0.72
C TRP A 96 -0.76 0.55 1.14
N ALA A 97 -1.01 0.07 2.33
CA ALA A 97 -2.33 0.09 2.94
C ALA A 97 -2.39 1.10 4.07
N LYS A 98 -3.54 1.70 4.28
CA LYS A 98 -3.87 2.52 5.45
C LYS A 98 -5.17 2.01 6.06
N ARG A 99 -5.26 1.99 7.38
CA ARG A 99 -6.48 1.63 8.10
C ARG A 99 -7.50 2.75 7.96
N GLN A 100 -8.74 2.38 7.77
CA GLN A 100 -9.86 3.29 7.68
C GLN A 100 -11.09 2.62 8.30
N ASP A 101 -11.57 3.14 9.42
CA ASP A 101 -12.84 2.78 10.08
C ASP A 101 -13.35 1.35 9.77
N GLY A 102 -12.65 0.34 10.30
CA GLY A 102 -12.97 -1.08 10.10
C GLY A 102 -12.58 -1.68 8.75
N SER A 103 -11.94 -0.92 7.86
CA SER A 103 -11.47 -1.40 6.56
C SER A 103 -10.03 -1.01 6.28
N VAL A 104 -9.49 -1.53 5.18
CA VAL A 104 -8.14 -1.23 4.71
C VAL A 104 -8.22 -0.64 3.32
N LYS A 105 -7.75 0.59 3.16
CA LYS A 105 -7.64 1.25 1.86
C LYS A 105 -6.23 1.08 1.30
N TRP A 106 -6.17 0.67 0.04
CA TRP A 106 -4.92 0.47 -0.69
C TRP A 106 -4.58 1.64 -1.60
N PHE A 107 -3.31 1.95 -1.66
CA PHE A 107 -2.70 2.96 -2.50
C PHE A 107 -1.60 2.33 -3.35
N CYS A 108 -1.33 2.90 -4.51
CA CYS A 108 -0.32 2.42 -5.43
C CYS A 108 0.41 3.60 -6.08
N GLY A 109 1.73 3.56 -6.07
CA GLY A 109 2.51 4.66 -6.66
C GLY A 109 4.01 4.45 -6.59
N GLN A 110 4.71 5.56 -6.50
CA GLN A 110 6.17 5.59 -6.36
C GLN A 110 6.63 4.82 -5.12
N PRO A 111 7.89 4.38 -5.06
CA PRO A 111 8.43 3.68 -3.91
C PRO A 111 8.28 4.48 -2.62
N VAL A 112 7.65 3.86 -1.63
CA VAL A 112 7.46 4.42 -0.28
C VAL A 112 8.03 3.49 0.77
N LYS A 113 8.30 4.03 1.95
CA LYS A 113 8.66 3.27 3.16
C LYS A 113 7.79 3.71 4.33
N ARG A 114 7.48 2.78 5.21
CA ARG A 114 6.84 3.04 6.50
C ARG A 114 7.90 2.96 7.57
N ALA A 115 7.97 3.99 8.41
CA ALA A 115 8.96 4.03 9.49
C ALA A 115 8.60 3.04 10.61
N ASP A 116 7.32 3.00 10.98
CA ASP A 116 6.81 2.19 12.07
C ASP A 116 5.63 1.33 11.62
N LYS A 117 5.65 0.04 11.95
CA LYS A 117 4.59 -0.93 11.64
C LYS A 117 3.27 -0.67 12.39
N ALA A 118 3.30 0.08 13.47
CA ALA A 118 2.10 0.48 14.22
C ALA A 118 1.34 1.64 13.54
N ASN A 119 2.02 2.42 12.68
CA ASN A 119 1.47 3.61 12.04
C ASN A 119 1.05 3.35 10.59
N ASP A 120 0.13 4.17 10.10
CA ASP A 120 -0.33 4.13 8.71
C ASP A 120 0.43 5.12 7.81
N THR A 121 1.26 5.98 8.40
CA THR A 121 2.04 6.99 7.69
C THR A 121 3.14 6.34 6.88
N VAL A 122 3.26 6.75 5.63
CA VAL A 122 4.36 6.37 4.74
C VAL A 122 5.05 7.63 4.22
N ALA A 123 6.33 7.53 3.96
CA ALA A 123 7.13 8.56 3.33
C ALA A 123 7.72 8.04 2.02
N ASP A 124 8.12 8.94 1.13
CA ASP A 124 8.81 8.55 -0.08
C ASP A 124 10.11 7.80 0.29
N ALA A 125 10.38 6.71 -0.40
CA ALA A 125 11.62 5.99 -0.21
C ALA A 125 12.79 6.84 -0.76
N THR A 126 13.90 6.84 -0.04
CA THR A 126 15.14 7.44 -0.51
C THR A 126 15.60 6.74 -1.80
N GLY A 127 15.96 7.52 -2.82
CA GLY A 127 16.30 6.99 -4.15
C GLY A 127 15.10 7.05 -5.10
N LYS A 128 14.49 8.22 -5.25
CA LYS A 128 13.37 8.49 -6.17
C LYS A 128 13.63 8.03 -7.61
N ASP A 129 14.90 7.98 -8.01
CA ASP A 129 15.32 7.55 -9.35
C ASP A 129 15.05 6.07 -9.64
N ASN A 130 14.76 5.27 -8.61
CA ASN A 130 14.41 3.85 -8.76
C ASN A 130 12.90 3.61 -8.92
N GLY A 131 12.07 4.65 -8.87
CA GLY A 131 10.63 4.55 -9.11
C GLY A 131 10.29 4.50 -10.59
N ILE A 132 9.21 3.81 -10.93
CA ILE A 132 8.62 3.86 -12.26
C ILE A 132 8.06 5.27 -12.49
N ASN A 133 8.45 5.93 -13.57
CA ASN A 133 7.90 7.25 -13.89
C ASN A 133 6.38 7.17 -14.01
N THR A 134 5.68 8.17 -13.47
CA THR A 134 4.20 8.21 -13.43
C THR A 134 3.57 8.13 -14.81
N LYS A 135 4.27 8.58 -15.88
CA LYS A 135 3.79 8.46 -17.27
C LYS A 135 3.56 6.99 -17.69
N HIS A 136 4.31 6.04 -17.08
CA HIS A 136 4.20 4.60 -17.36
C HIS A 136 3.28 3.87 -16.38
N LEU A 137 2.71 4.57 -15.42
CA LEU A 137 1.78 4.00 -14.45
C LEU A 137 0.33 4.25 -14.87
N PRO A 138 -0.56 3.27 -14.68
CA PRO A 138 -2.00 3.51 -14.85
C PRO A 138 -2.47 4.59 -13.87
N SER A 139 -3.56 5.27 -14.18
CA SER A 139 -4.12 6.35 -13.35
C SER A 139 -4.41 5.90 -11.91
N THR A 140 -4.80 4.65 -11.74
CA THR A 140 -5.07 4.03 -10.43
C THR A 140 -3.81 3.73 -9.61
N CYS A 141 -2.62 3.99 -10.14
CA CYS A 141 -1.33 3.69 -9.51
C CYS A 141 -0.39 4.91 -9.51
N ARG A 142 -0.94 6.11 -9.26
CA ARG A 142 -0.21 7.38 -9.21
C ARG A 142 -0.40 8.09 -7.88
N ASP A 143 -0.72 7.35 -6.83
CA ASP A 143 -0.89 7.91 -5.51
C ASP A 143 0.44 8.44 -4.97
N LYS A 144 0.36 9.56 -4.26
CA LYS A 144 1.50 10.13 -3.52
C LYS A 144 1.59 9.49 -2.14
N SER A 145 2.77 9.48 -1.54
CA SER A 145 2.96 9.02 -0.15
C SER A 145 2.05 9.75 0.85
N SER A 146 1.78 11.04 0.58
CA SER A 146 0.85 11.86 1.35
C SER A 146 -0.63 11.56 1.10
N ALA A 147 -0.97 10.70 0.11
CA ALA A 147 -2.35 10.32 -0.15
C ALA A 147 -2.98 9.78 1.13
N GLY A 148 -4.02 10.44 1.58
CA GLY A 148 -4.78 10.11 2.78
C GLY A 148 -6.16 9.59 2.39
N CYS A 149 -6.77 8.86 3.31
CA CYS A 149 -8.20 8.75 3.30
C CYS A 149 -8.72 10.17 3.58
N THR A 150 -9.26 10.85 2.57
CA THR A 150 -9.97 12.09 2.81
C THR A 150 -11.13 11.77 3.73
N LYS A 151 -10.92 11.93 5.03
CA LYS A 151 -12.05 12.28 5.89
C LYS A 151 -12.56 13.58 5.28
N HIS A 152 -13.81 13.62 4.88
CA HIS A 152 -14.54 14.87 4.82
C HIS A 152 -14.52 15.44 6.23
N HIS A 153 -13.40 16.05 6.58
CA HIS A 153 -13.29 16.84 7.77
C HIS A 153 -13.96 18.16 7.43
N LEU A 154 -15.24 18.25 7.76
CA LEU A 154 -15.80 19.52 8.18
C LEU A 154 -14.82 20.05 9.23
N ARG A 155 -13.97 20.95 8.80
CA ARG A 155 -13.07 21.70 9.65
C ARG A 155 -13.91 22.70 10.43
N LEU A 156 -14.64 22.20 11.43
CA LEU A 156 -15.03 23.04 12.54
C LEU A 156 -13.73 23.32 13.28
N SER A 157 -13.11 24.44 12.94
CA SER A 157 -12.12 25.07 13.80
C SER A 157 -12.84 25.53 15.07
N ILE A 158 -13.04 24.62 16.00
CA ILE A 158 -13.37 24.99 17.37
C ILE A 158 -12.07 25.57 17.93
N LYS A 159 -11.96 26.87 17.84
CA LYS A 159 -10.99 27.66 18.58
C LYS A 159 -11.38 27.50 20.05
N ILE A 160 -10.74 26.55 20.73
CA ILE A 160 -10.88 26.42 22.19
C ILE A 160 -10.24 27.66 22.79
N PRO A 161 -11.01 28.58 23.42
CA PRO A 161 -10.39 29.68 24.14
C PRO A 161 -9.61 29.09 25.29
N LYS A 162 -8.35 29.53 25.45
CA LYS A 162 -7.54 29.19 26.62
C LYS A 162 -8.33 29.57 27.87
N PRO A 163 -8.51 28.66 28.84
CA PRO A 163 -9.03 29.05 30.13
C PRO A 163 -8.03 30.00 30.78
N SER A 164 -8.46 31.23 30.98
CA SER A 164 -7.75 32.19 31.85
C SER A 164 -7.96 31.74 33.29
N PHE A 165 -6.95 31.10 33.85
CA PHE A 165 -6.90 30.89 35.29
C PHE A 165 -6.62 32.22 35.97
N PRO A 166 -7.45 32.70 36.91
CA PRO A 166 -7.07 33.81 37.78
C PRO A 166 -5.99 33.32 38.75
N GLN A 167 -4.79 33.88 38.62
CA GLN A 167 -3.76 33.83 39.66
C GLN A 167 -4.28 34.66 40.83
N LYS A 168 -4.45 34.09 41.97
CA LYS A 168 -4.07 34.63 43.28
C LYS A 168 -4.77 33.89 44.39
N TRP A 169 -4.05 33.05 45.08
CA TRP A 169 -4.27 32.78 46.46
C TRP A 169 -3.00 33.31 47.19
N GLU A 170 -3.05 34.57 47.62
CA GLU A 170 -2.15 35.03 48.64
C GLU A 170 -2.74 34.63 49.98
N SER A 171 -2.04 33.78 50.70
CA SER A 171 -2.25 33.49 52.12
C SER A 171 -1.83 34.71 52.89
N GLY A 172 -2.80 35.33 53.57
CA GLY A 172 -2.59 36.30 54.63
C GLY A 172 -2.75 35.62 55.96
N THR A 173 -1.66 35.66 56.76
CA THR A 173 -1.50 35.55 58.23
C THR A 173 -2.64 34.92 59.00
#